data_600c26b3ab37b871357c7628daceb3d4
#
_entry.id   600c26b3ab37b871357c7628daceb3d4
#
_cell.length_a   1.000
_cell.length_b   1.000
_cell.length_c   1.000
_cell.angle_alpha   90.00
_cell.angle_beta   90.00
_cell.angle_gamma   90.00
#
_symmetry.space_group_name_H-M   'P 1'
#
loop_
_entity.id
_entity.type
_entity.pdbx_description
1 polymer ?
#
loop_
_entity_poly.entity_id
_entity_poly.type
_entity_poly.pdbx_seq_one_letter_code
_entity_poly.pdbx_strand_id
1 'polypeptide(L)'
;MSNRILLVEDDVALGQQVALTLSQAGFDPHWVQDGDAARDLDPDDYRVIVLDLMLPGTYGMDLLKRYRVKSEVPVLILSARDDTADKIRGLKLGADDYVTKPFFPEELVARIQACLRRPNLVGTERLVVGAIQVDLVRREVSNAAGTLSLTPVEFEILAALARRKGSAVTREALVEAALDSAQDRSRRTLDVHISRLRSKLGKDATQLETVWGIGYRLSDGT
;
A
#
# COMPACT_ATOMS: atom_id res chain seq x y z
N MET A 1 19.92 -6.52 -6.60
CA MET A 1 18.53 -6.99 -6.59
C MET A 1 18.09 -7.13 -8.03
N SER A 2 17.41 -8.23 -8.38
CA SER A 2 16.91 -8.46 -9.74
C SER A 2 15.95 -7.33 -10.14
N ASN A 3 16.04 -6.83 -11.38
CA ASN A 3 15.15 -5.77 -11.90
C ASN A 3 13.99 -6.39 -12.71
N ARG A 4 13.66 -7.67 -12.40
CA ARG A 4 12.70 -8.48 -13.14
C ARG A 4 11.27 -8.01 -12.91
N ILE A 5 10.49 -7.95 -13.98
CA ILE A 5 9.06 -7.68 -13.98
C ILE A 5 8.35 -8.85 -14.65
N LEU A 6 7.33 -9.39 -14.01
CA LEU A 6 6.42 -10.34 -14.66
C LEU A 6 5.37 -9.56 -15.45
N LEU A 7 5.30 -9.80 -16.75
CA LEU A 7 4.23 -9.30 -17.63
C LEU A 7 3.36 -10.49 -18.03
N VAL A 8 2.09 -10.46 -17.69
CA VAL A 8 1.10 -11.47 -18.08
C VAL A 8 0.09 -10.80 -19.01
N GLU A 9 0.20 -11.07 -20.32
CA GLU A 9 -0.55 -10.41 -21.39
C GLU A 9 -0.64 -11.37 -22.58
N ASP A 10 -1.84 -11.68 -23.04
CA ASP A 10 -2.07 -12.62 -24.16
C ASP A 10 -2.01 -11.95 -25.54
N ASP A 11 -2.30 -10.65 -25.64
CA ASP A 11 -2.13 -9.90 -26.87
C ASP A 11 -0.64 -9.78 -27.24
N VAL A 12 -0.27 -10.48 -28.32
CA VAL A 12 1.13 -10.55 -28.78
C VAL A 12 1.70 -9.17 -29.16
N ALA A 13 0.91 -8.33 -29.81
CA ALA A 13 1.36 -7.02 -30.25
C ALA A 13 1.57 -6.07 -29.06
N LEU A 14 0.62 -6.06 -28.14
CA LEU A 14 0.71 -5.26 -26.91
C LEU A 14 1.81 -5.77 -25.99
N GLY A 15 1.89 -7.08 -25.77
CA GLY A 15 2.92 -7.70 -24.93
C GLY A 15 4.34 -7.42 -25.42
N GLN A 16 4.59 -7.51 -26.74
CA GLN A 16 5.88 -7.14 -27.33
C GLN A 16 6.21 -5.66 -27.11
N GLN A 17 5.25 -4.78 -27.37
CA GLN A 17 5.43 -3.34 -27.18
C GLN A 17 5.74 -3.00 -25.72
N VAL A 18 4.98 -3.56 -24.78
CA VAL A 18 5.18 -3.35 -23.34
C VAL A 18 6.54 -3.89 -22.88
N ALA A 19 6.88 -5.13 -23.29
CA ALA A 19 8.18 -5.72 -22.94
C ALA A 19 9.36 -4.90 -23.46
N LEU A 20 9.28 -4.40 -24.71
CA LEU A 20 10.31 -3.53 -25.28
C LEU A 20 10.44 -2.22 -24.47
N THR A 21 9.33 -1.59 -24.14
CA THR A 21 9.32 -0.32 -23.38
C THR A 21 9.87 -0.52 -21.97
N LEU A 22 9.53 -1.63 -21.31
CA LEU A 22 10.10 -1.99 -20.01
C LEU A 22 11.61 -2.21 -20.08
N SER A 23 12.10 -2.90 -21.12
CA SER A 23 13.54 -3.11 -21.33
C SER A 23 14.27 -1.79 -21.54
N GLN A 24 13.72 -0.88 -22.33
CA GLN A 24 14.28 0.47 -22.56
C GLN A 24 14.31 1.31 -21.27
N ALA A 25 13.36 1.08 -20.37
CA ALA A 25 13.32 1.71 -19.04
C ALA A 25 14.27 1.05 -18.00
N GLY A 26 15.06 0.04 -18.41
CA GLY A 26 16.07 -0.63 -17.57
C GLY A 26 15.51 -1.78 -16.72
N PHE A 27 14.33 -2.27 -17.04
CA PHE A 27 13.77 -3.48 -16.41
C PHE A 27 14.10 -4.74 -17.21
N ASP A 28 13.94 -5.89 -16.58
CA ASP A 28 14.06 -7.23 -17.18
C ASP A 28 12.67 -7.90 -17.24
N PRO A 29 11.92 -7.73 -18.35
CA PRO A 29 10.57 -8.29 -18.46
C PRO A 29 10.60 -9.80 -18.72
N HIS A 30 9.96 -10.57 -17.85
CA HIS A 30 9.57 -11.94 -18.10
C HIS A 30 8.12 -11.95 -18.57
N TRP A 31 7.91 -12.14 -19.87
CA TRP A 31 6.57 -12.11 -20.46
C TRP A 31 6.02 -13.51 -20.65
N VAL A 32 4.80 -13.73 -20.16
CA VAL A 32 3.99 -14.95 -20.35
C VAL A 32 2.62 -14.57 -20.92
N GLN A 33 2.03 -15.47 -21.73
CA GLN A 33 0.85 -15.17 -22.55
C GLN A 33 -0.44 -15.82 -22.05
N ASP A 34 -0.36 -16.62 -21.00
CA ASP A 34 -1.52 -17.29 -20.43
C ASP A 34 -1.45 -17.37 -18.90
N GLY A 35 -2.63 -17.45 -18.28
CA GLY A 35 -2.76 -17.47 -16.85
C GLY A 35 -2.28 -18.77 -16.18
N ASP A 36 -2.27 -19.90 -16.90
CA ASP A 36 -1.83 -21.18 -16.34
C ASP A 36 -0.30 -21.18 -16.22
N ALA A 37 0.42 -20.66 -17.21
CA ALA A 37 1.87 -20.47 -17.13
C ALA A 37 2.24 -19.50 -15.99
N ALA A 38 1.48 -18.40 -15.85
CA ALA A 38 1.71 -17.42 -14.78
C ALA A 38 1.43 -18.02 -13.39
N ARG A 39 0.45 -18.90 -13.25
CA ARG A 39 0.03 -19.51 -11.99
C ARG A 39 1.16 -20.25 -11.26
N ASP A 40 2.07 -20.86 -12.00
CA ASP A 40 3.12 -21.71 -11.46
C ASP A 40 4.43 -20.94 -11.16
N LEU A 41 4.47 -19.64 -11.48
CA LEU A 41 5.59 -18.75 -11.15
C LEU A 41 5.53 -18.29 -9.70
N ASP A 42 6.72 -18.12 -9.10
CA ASP A 42 6.83 -17.52 -7.77
C ASP A 42 6.78 -15.98 -7.89
N PRO A 43 5.76 -15.31 -7.30
CA PRO A 43 5.66 -13.87 -7.36
C PRO A 43 6.86 -13.15 -6.73
N ASP A 44 7.54 -13.74 -5.75
CA ASP A 44 8.69 -13.11 -5.06
C ASP A 44 9.97 -13.05 -5.91
N ASP A 45 9.99 -13.74 -7.07
CA ASP A 45 11.07 -13.60 -8.06
C ASP A 45 11.04 -12.25 -8.81
N TYR A 46 9.95 -11.48 -8.66
CA TYR A 46 9.70 -10.25 -9.41
C TYR A 46 9.56 -9.05 -8.50
N ARG A 47 9.92 -7.88 -9.01
CA ARG A 47 9.74 -6.61 -8.30
C ARG A 47 8.35 -6.02 -8.46
N VAL A 48 7.71 -6.29 -9.59
CA VAL A 48 6.35 -5.88 -9.94
C VAL A 48 5.76 -6.94 -10.85
N ILE A 49 4.47 -7.16 -10.75
CA ILE A 49 3.68 -7.96 -11.68
C ILE A 49 2.73 -7.04 -12.44
N VAL A 50 2.75 -7.09 -13.75
CA VAL A 50 1.78 -6.45 -14.65
C VAL A 50 0.87 -7.53 -15.16
N LEU A 51 -0.42 -7.45 -14.85
CA LEU A 51 -1.37 -8.55 -14.98
C LEU A 51 -2.61 -8.14 -15.78
N ASP A 52 -2.80 -8.71 -16.96
CA ASP A 52 -4.11 -8.64 -17.64
C ASP A 52 -5.14 -9.48 -16.88
N LEU A 53 -6.37 -9.03 -16.87
CA LEU A 53 -7.49 -9.79 -16.31
C LEU A 53 -8.07 -10.80 -17.28
N MET A 54 -8.03 -10.52 -18.58
CA MET A 54 -8.70 -11.30 -19.62
C MET A 54 -7.72 -12.26 -20.30
N LEU A 55 -7.17 -13.19 -19.52
CA LEU A 55 -6.20 -14.18 -19.98
C LEU A 55 -6.88 -15.50 -20.38
N PRO A 56 -6.32 -16.23 -21.34
CA PRO A 56 -6.64 -17.64 -21.52
C PRO A 56 -6.16 -18.46 -20.31
N GLY A 57 -6.85 -19.58 -20.02
CA GLY A 57 -6.55 -20.40 -18.85
C GLY A 57 -7.04 -19.76 -17.55
N THR A 58 -6.15 -19.56 -16.60
CA THR A 58 -6.50 -19.00 -15.29
C THR A 58 -6.81 -17.50 -15.38
N TYR A 59 -8.00 -17.11 -14.93
CA TYR A 59 -8.46 -15.72 -14.94
C TYR A 59 -7.59 -14.81 -14.05
N GLY A 60 -7.25 -13.61 -14.53
CA GLY A 60 -6.31 -12.71 -13.85
C GLY A 60 -6.67 -12.35 -12.41
N MET A 61 -7.97 -12.19 -12.07
CA MET A 61 -8.39 -11.95 -10.68
C MET A 61 -8.11 -13.15 -9.76
N ASP A 62 -8.14 -14.38 -10.27
CA ASP A 62 -7.84 -15.56 -9.48
C ASP A 62 -6.33 -15.74 -9.31
N LEU A 63 -5.53 -15.34 -10.32
CA LEU A 63 -4.08 -15.18 -10.18
C LEU A 63 -3.73 -14.16 -9.10
N LEU A 64 -4.36 -12.98 -9.12
CA LEU A 64 -4.15 -11.95 -8.11
C LEU A 64 -4.40 -12.48 -6.70
N LYS A 65 -5.55 -13.15 -6.48
CA LYS A 65 -5.85 -13.79 -5.18
C LYS A 65 -4.78 -14.79 -4.77
N ARG A 66 -4.35 -15.63 -5.70
CA ARG A 66 -3.33 -16.64 -5.45
C ARG A 66 -1.99 -16.02 -5.06
N TYR A 67 -1.55 -14.99 -5.78
CA TYR A 67 -0.32 -14.27 -5.47
C TYR A 67 -0.40 -13.58 -4.10
N ARG A 68 -1.51 -12.97 -3.74
CA ARG A 68 -1.70 -12.29 -2.44
C ARG A 68 -1.73 -13.23 -1.23
N VAL A 69 -1.98 -14.52 -1.42
CA VAL A 69 -1.82 -15.51 -0.33
C VAL A 69 -0.36 -15.71 0.05
N LYS A 70 0.58 -15.46 -0.89
CA LYS A 70 2.01 -15.79 -0.73
C LYS A 70 2.92 -14.58 -0.69
N SER A 71 2.54 -13.46 -1.32
CA SER A 71 3.45 -12.37 -1.63
C SER A 71 2.76 -11.01 -1.57
N GLU A 72 3.53 -10.02 -1.14
CA GLU A 72 3.17 -8.59 -1.15
C GLU A 72 3.78 -7.85 -2.35
N VAL A 73 4.33 -8.57 -3.34
CA VAL A 73 4.90 -7.96 -4.54
C VAL A 73 3.85 -7.04 -5.20
N PRO A 74 4.20 -5.82 -5.61
CA PRO A 74 3.24 -4.92 -6.24
C PRO A 74 2.64 -5.54 -7.50
N VAL A 75 1.30 -5.50 -7.61
CA VAL A 75 0.55 -5.97 -8.78
C VAL A 75 -0.20 -4.80 -9.40
N LEU A 76 0.08 -4.54 -10.66
CA LEU A 76 -0.58 -3.55 -11.49
C LEU A 76 -1.46 -4.25 -12.50
N ILE A 77 -2.77 -4.00 -12.44
CA ILE A 77 -3.73 -4.62 -13.36
C ILE A 77 -3.80 -3.84 -14.67
N LEU A 78 -3.76 -4.56 -15.78
CA LEU A 78 -4.16 -4.06 -17.11
C LEU A 78 -5.54 -4.62 -17.46
N SER A 79 -6.45 -3.82 -18.00
CA SER A 79 -7.74 -4.34 -18.43
C SER A 79 -8.41 -3.46 -19.48
N ALA A 80 -9.07 -4.10 -20.45
CA ALA A 80 -9.95 -3.42 -21.40
C ALA A 80 -11.29 -2.99 -20.76
N ARG A 81 -11.59 -3.45 -19.53
CA ARG A 81 -12.83 -3.11 -18.83
C ARG A 81 -12.68 -1.79 -18.08
N ASP A 82 -13.46 -0.82 -18.49
CA ASP A 82 -13.62 0.47 -17.78
C ASP A 82 -14.73 0.39 -16.72
N ASP A 83 -15.12 -0.82 -16.33
CA ASP A 83 -16.15 -1.03 -15.31
C ASP A 83 -15.57 -0.70 -13.93
N THR A 84 -16.15 0.31 -13.32
CA THR A 84 -15.83 0.76 -11.97
C THR A 84 -15.91 -0.37 -10.94
N ALA A 85 -16.82 -1.34 -11.13
CA ALA A 85 -16.97 -2.49 -10.23
C ALA A 85 -15.77 -3.43 -10.29
N ASP A 86 -15.26 -3.75 -11.49
CA ASP A 86 -14.07 -4.59 -11.66
C ASP A 86 -12.81 -3.88 -11.13
N LYS A 87 -12.70 -2.58 -11.32
CA LYS A 87 -11.60 -1.75 -10.77
C LYS A 87 -11.60 -1.77 -9.24
N ILE A 88 -12.75 -1.51 -8.62
CA ILE A 88 -12.90 -1.57 -7.16
C ILE A 88 -12.60 -2.97 -6.64
N ARG A 89 -13.06 -4.01 -7.34
CA ARG A 89 -12.83 -5.40 -6.96
C ARG A 89 -11.34 -5.76 -7.01
N GLY A 90 -10.61 -5.37 -8.08
CA GLY A 90 -9.17 -5.60 -8.20
C GLY A 90 -8.38 -4.93 -7.06
N LEU A 91 -8.67 -3.66 -6.78
CA LEU A 91 -8.04 -2.93 -5.68
C LEU A 91 -8.35 -3.55 -4.30
N LYS A 92 -9.61 -3.97 -4.07
CA LYS A 92 -10.00 -4.68 -2.82
C LYS A 92 -9.32 -6.03 -2.67
N LEU A 93 -8.99 -6.71 -3.77
CA LEU A 93 -8.24 -7.97 -3.77
C LEU A 93 -6.74 -7.78 -3.58
N GLY A 94 -6.29 -6.52 -3.48
CA GLY A 94 -4.90 -6.18 -3.17
C GLY A 94 -4.06 -5.78 -4.39
N ALA A 95 -4.67 -5.42 -5.51
CA ALA A 95 -3.92 -4.74 -6.57
C ALA A 95 -3.46 -3.35 -6.11
N ASP A 96 -2.26 -2.94 -6.51
CA ASP A 96 -1.65 -1.66 -6.13
C ASP A 96 -2.05 -0.52 -7.06
N ASP A 97 -2.33 -0.84 -8.33
CA ASP A 97 -2.84 0.12 -9.31
C ASP A 97 -3.63 -0.61 -10.40
N TYR A 98 -4.36 0.17 -11.22
CA TYR A 98 -5.21 -0.32 -12.29
C TYR A 98 -5.10 0.60 -13.50
N VAL A 99 -4.75 0.06 -14.65
CA VAL A 99 -4.61 0.78 -15.92
C VAL A 99 -5.61 0.25 -16.93
N THR A 100 -6.41 1.14 -17.49
CA THR A 100 -7.38 0.79 -18.54
C THR A 100 -6.72 0.81 -19.91
N LYS A 101 -6.99 -0.21 -20.73
CA LYS A 101 -6.64 -0.25 -22.15
C LYS A 101 -7.66 0.59 -22.96
N PRO A 102 -7.21 1.40 -23.96
CA PRO A 102 -5.83 1.60 -24.38
C PRO A 102 -5.06 2.57 -23.46
N PHE A 103 -3.76 2.34 -23.30
CA PHE A 103 -2.86 3.18 -22.52
C PHE A 103 -1.57 3.47 -23.32
N PHE A 104 -0.84 4.50 -22.94
CA PHE A 104 0.50 4.76 -23.45
C PHE A 104 1.53 3.95 -22.68
N PRO A 105 2.46 3.23 -23.35
CA PRO A 105 3.49 2.42 -22.66
C PRO A 105 4.32 3.22 -21.66
N GLU A 106 4.56 4.49 -21.91
CA GLU A 106 5.28 5.42 -21.03
C GLU A 106 4.49 5.69 -19.73
N GLU A 107 3.14 5.73 -19.80
CA GLU A 107 2.28 5.82 -18.63
C GLU A 107 2.44 4.59 -17.76
N LEU A 108 2.44 3.41 -18.37
CA LEU A 108 2.64 2.15 -17.64
C LEU A 108 3.98 2.14 -16.90
N VAL A 109 5.07 2.54 -17.59
CA VAL A 109 6.40 2.65 -16.95
C VAL A 109 6.38 3.63 -15.78
N ALA A 110 5.75 4.80 -15.94
CA ALA A 110 5.65 5.78 -14.86
C ALA A 110 4.88 5.24 -13.65
N ARG A 111 3.82 4.47 -13.85
CA ARG A 111 3.04 3.82 -12.80
C ARG A 111 3.82 2.69 -12.10
N ILE A 112 4.52 1.86 -12.87
CA ILE A 112 5.43 0.83 -12.34
C ILE A 112 6.50 1.49 -11.46
N GLN A 113 7.13 2.56 -11.93
CA GLN A 113 8.11 3.30 -11.14
C GLN A 113 7.49 3.94 -9.90
N ALA A 114 6.22 4.37 -9.95
CA ALA A 114 5.51 4.88 -8.79
C ALA A 114 5.22 3.75 -7.76
N CYS A 115 4.80 2.57 -8.21
CA CYS A 115 4.65 1.39 -7.35
C CYS A 115 5.99 0.97 -6.71
N LEU A 116 7.09 1.03 -7.47
CA LEU A 116 8.43 0.72 -6.96
C LEU A 116 9.01 1.80 -6.04
N ARG A 117 8.58 3.06 -6.18
CA ARG A 117 8.94 4.16 -5.27
C ARG A 117 8.16 4.13 -3.96
N ARG A 118 6.98 3.48 -3.94
CA ARG A 118 6.39 3.10 -2.65
C ARG A 118 7.48 2.29 -1.95
N PRO A 119 7.95 2.69 -0.75
CA PRO A 119 8.95 1.91 -0.05
C PRO A 119 8.45 0.47 -0.05
N ASN A 120 9.32 -0.46 -0.46
CA ASN A 120 8.99 -1.87 -0.48
C ASN A 120 8.39 -2.20 0.89
N LEU A 121 7.09 -2.46 0.93
CA LEU A 121 6.40 -2.90 2.15
C LEU A 121 6.87 -4.30 2.58
N VAL A 122 7.78 -4.90 1.80
CA VAL A 122 8.61 -6.05 2.18
C VAL A 122 9.93 -5.57 2.77
N GLY A 123 9.84 -4.74 3.78
CA GLY A 123 10.96 -4.28 4.57
C GLY A 123 10.39 -3.37 5.62
N THR A 124 10.05 -3.94 6.77
CA THR A 124 9.78 -3.25 8.04
C THR A 124 9.78 -1.71 7.91
N GLU A 125 8.71 -1.12 7.36
CA GLU A 125 8.47 0.31 7.59
C GLU A 125 8.02 0.43 9.04
N ARG A 126 8.94 0.09 9.93
CA ARG A 126 8.81 0.33 11.35
C ARG A 126 9.25 1.75 11.60
N LEU A 127 8.30 2.56 11.94
CA LEU A 127 8.57 3.88 12.48
C LEU A 127 8.81 3.71 13.97
N VAL A 128 9.95 4.20 14.44
CA VAL A 128 10.27 4.22 15.87
C VAL A 128 10.27 5.67 16.32
N VAL A 129 9.47 5.96 17.34
CA VAL A 129 9.41 7.26 17.98
C VAL A 129 9.46 6.99 19.49
N GLY A 130 10.60 7.27 20.11
CA GLY A 130 10.86 6.92 21.49
C GLY A 130 10.66 5.42 21.76
N ALA A 131 9.76 5.08 22.68
CA ALA A 131 9.45 3.70 23.02
C ALA A 131 8.41 3.03 22.11
N ILE A 132 7.78 3.80 21.22
CA ILE A 132 6.67 3.35 20.38
C ILE A 132 7.20 2.90 19.01
N GLN A 133 6.87 1.67 18.62
CA GLN A 133 7.18 1.10 17.32
C GLN A 133 5.87 0.91 16.54
N VAL A 134 5.80 1.47 15.34
CA VAL A 134 4.64 1.39 14.43
C VAL A 134 5.07 0.60 13.20
N ASP A 135 4.55 -0.62 13.05
CA ASP A 135 4.72 -1.43 11.85
C ASP A 135 3.57 -1.08 10.88
N LEU A 136 3.90 -0.32 9.84
CA LEU A 136 2.91 0.16 8.87
C LEU A 136 2.39 -0.94 7.95
N VAL A 137 3.19 -1.98 7.75
CA VAL A 137 2.85 -3.14 6.90
C VAL A 137 1.86 -4.04 7.63
N ARG A 138 2.22 -4.49 8.85
CA ARG A 138 1.38 -5.35 9.65
C ARG A 138 0.22 -4.62 10.31
N ARG A 139 0.23 -3.28 10.24
CA ARG A 139 -0.72 -2.40 10.95
C ARG A 139 -0.73 -2.69 12.47
N GLU A 140 0.45 -2.93 13.01
CA GLU A 140 0.68 -3.23 14.42
C GLU A 140 1.45 -2.10 15.09
N VAL A 141 1.12 -1.87 16.35
CA VAL A 141 1.86 -0.95 17.21
C VAL A 141 2.31 -1.70 18.45
N SER A 142 3.56 -1.49 18.84
CA SER A 142 4.13 -2.09 20.04
C SER A 142 4.96 -1.08 20.82
N ASN A 143 5.11 -1.36 22.10
CA ASN A 143 6.03 -0.66 23.00
C ASN A 143 6.72 -1.68 23.93
N ALA A 144 7.42 -1.23 24.96
CA ALA A 144 8.09 -2.10 25.91
C ALA A 144 7.15 -3.05 26.66
N ALA A 145 5.84 -2.76 26.70
CA ALA A 145 4.83 -3.65 27.34
C ALA A 145 4.29 -4.71 26.37
N GLY A 146 4.59 -4.62 25.07
CA GLY A 146 4.14 -5.55 24.03
C GLY A 146 3.31 -4.91 22.95
N THR A 147 2.61 -5.72 22.15
CA THR A 147 1.73 -5.26 21.07
C THR A 147 0.45 -4.64 21.61
N LEU A 148 0.07 -3.49 21.06
CA LEU A 148 -1.12 -2.72 21.48
C LEU A 148 -2.31 -3.08 20.59
N SER A 149 -3.46 -3.35 21.19
CA SER A 149 -4.71 -3.56 20.45
C SER A 149 -5.35 -2.22 20.10
N LEU A 150 -5.13 -1.74 18.88
CA LEU A 150 -5.68 -0.50 18.35
C LEU A 150 -6.83 -0.77 17.39
N THR A 151 -7.80 0.14 17.35
CA THR A 151 -8.80 0.17 16.29
C THR A 151 -8.16 0.72 14.99
N PRO A 152 -8.75 0.45 13.80
CA PRO A 152 -8.22 1.00 12.55
C PRO A 152 -8.00 2.51 12.59
N VAL A 153 -8.95 3.27 13.14
CA VAL A 153 -8.85 4.74 13.29
C VAL A 153 -7.69 5.15 14.20
N GLU A 154 -7.55 4.50 15.36
CA GLU A 154 -6.45 4.76 16.29
C GLU A 154 -5.08 4.45 15.67
N PHE A 155 -5.00 3.39 14.88
CA PHE A 155 -3.79 3.04 14.14
C PHE A 155 -3.43 4.14 13.12
N GLU A 156 -4.39 4.58 12.28
CA GLU A 156 -4.13 5.63 11.28
C GLU A 156 -3.70 6.95 11.91
N ILE A 157 -4.32 7.35 13.01
CA ILE A 157 -3.91 8.55 13.76
C ILE A 157 -2.46 8.43 14.22
N LEU A 158 -2.10 7.30 14.84
CA LEU A 158 -0.75 7.09 15.37
C LEU A 158 0.28 6.98 14.24
N ALA A 159 -0.05 6.31 13.14
CA ALA A 159 0.79 6.20 11.96
C ALA A 159 1.03 7.56 11.30
N ALA A 160 0.00 8.40 11.17
CA ALA A 160 0.12 9.75 10.63
C ALA A 160 1.06 10.64 11.50
N LEU A 161 0.97 10.51 12.81
CA LEU A 161 1.85 11.21 13.75
C LEU A 161 3.29 10.69 13.67
N ALA A 162 3.48 9.36 13.63
CA ALA A 162 4.79 8.73 13.57
C ALA A 162 5.55 9.08 12.27
N ARG A 163 4.85 9.17 11.13
CA ARG A 163 5.44 9.62 9.85
C ARG A 163 6.02 11.03 9.91
N ARG A 164 5.54 11.88 10.81
CA ARG A 164 5.99 13.27 10.98
C ARG A 164 7.15 13.44 11.96
N LYS A 165 7.63 12.35 12.58
CA LYS A 165 8.86 12.31 13.41
C LYS A 165 9.03 13.52 14.31
N GLY A 166 8.14 13.70 15.27
CA GLY A 166 8.21 14.81 16.25
C GLY A 166 7.66 16.16 15.79
N SER A 167 7.25 16.30 14.52
CA SER A 167 6.57 17.51 14.06
C SER A 167 5.09 17.48 14.43
N ALA A 168 4.50 18.66 14.69
CA ALA A 168 3.07 18.80 14.96
C ALA A 168 2.25 18.51 13.69
N VAL A 169 1.15 17.75 13.85
CA VAL A 169 0.16 17.48 12.81
C VAL A 169 -1.13 18.18 13.19
N THR A 170 -1.74 18.89 12.23
CA THR A 170 -2.98 19.62 12.48
C THR A 170 -4.15 18.66 12.71
N ARG A 171 -5.18 19.12 13.42
CA ARG A 171 -6.39 18.33 13.64
C ARG A 171 -7.07 17.94 12.35
N GLU A 172 -7.12 18.86 11.40
CA GLU A 172 -7.70 18.64 10.07
C GLU A 172 -6.97 17.53 9.31
N ALA A 173 -5.64 17.56 9.31
CA ALA A 173 -4.84 16.52 8.65
C ALA A 173 -5.00 15.13 9.29
N LEU A 174 -5.16 15.06 10.63
CA LEU A 174 -5.42 13.79 11.33
C LEU A 174 -6.83 13.26 11.06
N VAL A 175 -7.82 14.14 10.97
CA VAL A 175 -9.19 13.79 10.60
C VAL A 175 -9.22 13.25 9.17
N GLU A 176 -8.54 13.90 8.23
CA GLU A 176 -8.44 13.47 6.83
C GLU A 176 -7.71 12.13 6.69
N ALA A 177 -6.66 11.91 7.47
CA ALA A 177 -5.88 10.66 7.42
C ALA A 177 -6.60 9.46 8.04
N ALA A 178 -7.50 9.65 9.01
CA ALA A 178 -8.03 8.58 9.84
C ALA A 178 -9.55 8.38 9.78
N LEU A 179 -10.32 9.38 9.32
CA LEU A 179 -11.79 9.37 9.39
C LEU A 179 -12.42 9.47 7.98
N ASP A 180 -12.85 8.31 7.46
CA ASP A 180 -13.35 8.16 6.08
C ASP A 180 -14.77 8.71 5.85
N SER A 181 -15.58 8.94 6.87
CA SER A 181 -16.99 9.31 6.69
C SER A 181 -17.28 10.77 7.04
N ALA A 182 -18.16 11.40 6.25
CA ALA A 182 -18.62 12.77 6.49
C ALA A 182 -19.31 12.96 7.87
N GLN A 183 -19.81 11.88 8.46
CA GLN A 183 -20.46 11.87 9.77
C GLN A 183 -19.47 11.85 10.95
N ASP A 184 -18.25 11.28 10.74
CA ASP A 184 -17.23 11.13 11.78
C ASP A 184 -16.18 12.26 11.81
N ARG A 185 -16.22 13.20 10.87
CA ARG A 185 -15.22 14.28 10.70
C ARG A 185 -15.29 15.41 11.75
N SER A 186 -15.81 15.14 12.94
CA SER A 186 -15.82 16.17 13.98
C SER A 186 -14.49 16.19 14.75
N ARG A 187 -14.02 17.40 15.12
CA ARG A 187 -12.85 17.57 16.00
C ARG A 187 -13.03 16.87 17.35
N ARG A 188 -14.27 16.72 17.83
CA ARG A 188 -14.58 16.01 19.08
C ARG A 188 -14.33 14.52 18.97
N THR A 189 -14.62 13.93 17.81
CA THR A 189 -14.36 12.50 17.54
C THR A 189 -12.85 12.22 17.58
N LEU A 190 -12.01 13.09 16.99
CA LEU A 190 -10.56 12.96 17.06
C LEU A 190 -10.04 12.98 18.50
N ASP A 191 -10.50 13.94 19.32
CA ASP A 191 -10.04 14.08 20.71
C ASP A 191 -10.40 12.86 21.56
N VAL A 192 -11.52 12.20 21.27
CA VAL A 192 -11.90 10.91 21.90
C VAL A 192 -10.91 9.80 21.52
N HIS A 193 -10.54 9.69 20.22
CA HIS A 193 -9.56 8.68 19.80
C HIS A 193 -8.18 8.96 20.38
N ILE A 194 -7.74 10.21 20.45
CA ILE A 194 -6.49 10.60 21.12
C ILE A 194 -6.50 10.20 22.61
N SER A 195 -7.61 10.45 23.30
CA SER A 195 -7.75 10.04 24.71
C SER A 195 -7.63 8.52 24.89
N ARG A 196 -8.30 7.75 24.02
CA ARG A 196 -8.20 6.26 24.02
C ARG A 196 -6.80 5.78 23.68
N LEU A 197 -6.13 6.40 22.70
CA LEU A 197 -4.74 6.11 22.36
C LEU A 197 -3.83 6.33 23.57
N ARG A 198 -3.93 7.44 24.28
CA ARG A 198 -3.16 7.70 25.49
C ARG A 198 -3.39 6.64 26.55
N SER A 199 -4.64 6.23 26.74
CA SER A 199 -4.96 5.15 27.67
C SER A 199 -4.28 3.81 27.28
N LYS A 200 -4.24 3.48 25.98
CA LYS A 200 -3.61 2.24 25.48
C LYS A 200 -2.09 2.30 25.48
N LEU A 201 -1.50 3.47 25.26
CA LEU A 201 -0.04 3.70 25.35
C LEU A 201 0.48 3.59 26.79
N GLY A 202 -0.38 3.74 27.80
CA GLY A 202 -0.01 3.61 29.21
C GLY A 202 1.07 4.58 29.64
N LYS A 203 2.23 4.10 30.07
CA LYS A 203 3.36 4.94 30.50
C LYS A 203 3.95 5.79 29.38
N ASP A 204 3.80 5.35 28.12
CA ASP A 204 4.30 6.06 26.95
C ASP A 204 3.31 7.11 26.42
N ALA A 205 2.18 7.33 27.10
CA ALA A 205 1.17 8.32 26.74
C ALA A 205 1.70 9.75 26.68
N THR A 206 2.76 10.05 27.43
CA THR A 206 3.43 11.37 27.45
C THR A 206 4.08 11.71 26.10
N GLN A 207 4.43 10.70 25.29
CA GLN A 207 4.97 10.89 23.95
C GLN A 207 3.92 11.42 22.96
N LEU A 208 2.62 11.21 23.25
CA LEU A 208 1.51 11.77 22.46
C LEU A 208 1.07 13.12 23.03
N GLU A 209 1.71 14.16 22.57
CA GLU A 209 1.55 15.53 23.09
C GLU A 209 0.43 16.30 22.39
N THR A 210 -0.20 17.23 23.13
CA THR A 210 -1.08 18.25 22.54
C THR A 210 -0.26 19.49 22.23
N VAL A 211 -0.30 19.92 20.96
CA VAL A 211 0.27 21.21 20.54
C VAL A 211 -0.85 22.23 20.44
N TRP A 212 -0.93 23.10 21.43
CA TRP A 212 -2.03 24.07 21.56
C TRP A 212 -2.17 24.94 20.32
N GLY A 213 -3.39 25.12 19.86
CA GLY A 213 -3.70 25.89 18.65
C GLY A 213 -3.40 25.20 17.32
N ILE A 214 -2.70 24.03 17.31
CA ILE A 214 -2.31 23.29 16.09
C ILE A 214 -2.99 21.92 16.07
N GLY A 215 -2.63 21.02 16.96
CA GLY A 215 -3.10 19.65 16.93
C GLY A 215 -2.32 18.74 17.88
N TYR A 216 -1.69 17.69 17.35
CA TYR A 216 -0.99 16.68 18.13
C TYR A 216 0.40 16.38 17.55
N ARG A 217 1.26 15.83 18.38
CA ARG A 217 2.62 15.41 18.03
C ARG A 217 2.96 14.10 18.73
N LEU A 218 3.70 13.25 18.07
CA LEU A 218 4.35 12.10 18.70
C LEU A 218 5.84 12.40 18.81
N SER A 219 6.37 12.46 20.04
CA SER A 219 7.76 12.82 20.34
C SER A 219 8.50 11.64 20.99
N ASP A 220 9.83 11.72 21.01
CA ASP A 220 10.69 10.67 21.58
C ASP A 220 10.62 10.60 23.12
N GLY A 221 9.85 11.50 23.76
CA GLY A 221 9.75 11.59 25.23
C GLY A 221 11.07 12.00 25.86
N THR A 222 11.31 13.28 25.99
CA THR A 222 12.37 13.85 26.83
C THR A 222 11.95 13.84 28.28
#